data_350387306abb9de06c5ac54939362c0b
#
_entry.id   350387306abb9de06c5ac54939362c0b
#
_cell.length_a   1.000
_cell.length_b   1.000
_cell.length_c   1.000
_cell.angle_alpha   90.00
_cell.angle_beta   90.00
_cell.angle_gamma   90.00
#
_symmetry.space_group_name_H-M   'P 1'
#
loop_
_entity.id
_entity.type
_entity.pdbx_description
1 polymer ?
#
loop_
_entity_poly.entity_id
_entity_poly.type
_entity_poly.pdbx_seq_one_letter_code
_entity_poly.pdbx_strand_id
1 'polypeptide(L)'
;MTIAQGKISLDDRGCAYSPEFGDVYASKDGAYEQSRFVFLGGNRLPERWQGRDQFTIVENGFGLGTNFLTTLKAWREDPQRSGKLFYLAVEGFPLQASDIKTFASSSLKAQAEELAGKWPTLTPGVHRLTFDEGRVVLDLYFMPSSAAAKKLSGAFDAFYPDGFSPKKNPEMWEPRLLKAICSHAREGSTLATWCVASAVRKAFTEAGFAIQKVPGFGHKSEMTVGRFEPKFKHSRSTTFLNSVEKPQSAIVIGAGLAGSAVACELARRGAQVQVIDAGPVGAAGASALRWGVVHAQPSGDDNQLFRLTRLGLEMLQEELRSYPELVRTEGLFQMARDEAELQKWQQWFAQSKPFNFPKDFLRLMSAEEAESKIGLKPRLGGLWHEGAGIVAVAEWVRARLNRSGASLLLNTRVGTLSKQGKKWQAKDPLGQIIAEADAVVVCCAADTANLLPGIELPLTRWKGRLSLLCEGALTDLKGAVTGPGYAIHSPDNWIGVGATYESAEKQMPLEEAHRKNLSHLTDLFPQLTEADAAGFYEGFRCVAPDRLPVVGQVPAAEGFPNATGIYVSCAMGSRGTVFNELAAKVIAAQMFNEPIPLEADLLRAIDPGRFLKKPR
;
A
#
# COMPACT_ATOMS: atom_id res chain seq x y z
N MET A 1 2.78 -11.20 11.94
CA MET A 1 2.97 -10.23 13.05
C MET A 1 1.59 -9.95 13.60
N THR A 2 1.41 -9.89 14.92
CA THR A 2 0.12 -9.55 15.55
C THR A 2 0.22 -8.18 16.17
N ILE A 3 -0.88 -7.44 16.15
CA ILE A 3 -1.08 -6.25 16.96
C ILE A 3 -2.15 -6.54 18.01
N ALA A 4 -2.00 -5.99 19.19
CA ALA A 4 -3.04 -5.98 20.22
C ALA A 4 -3.82 -4.67 20.08
N GLN A 5 -5.13 -4.75 20.16
CA GLN A 5 -5.95 -3.53 20.23
C GLN A 5 -5.72 -2.85 21.57
N GLY A 6 -5.46 -1.55 21.52
CA GLY A 6 -5.36 -0.71 22.71
C GLY A 6 -6.70 -0.63 23.45
N LYS A 7 -6.61 -0.44 24.79
CA LYS A 7 -7.76 -0.19 25.64
C LYS A 7 -7.65 1.20 26.25
N ILE A 8 -8.77 1.89 26.34
CA ILE A 8 -8.85 3.21 26.92
C ILE A 8 -9.98 3.27 27.96
N SER A 9 -9.75 3.99 29.04
CA SER A 9 -10.72 4.32 30.08
C SER A 9 -10.53 5.77 30.54
N LEU A 10 -11.35 6.25 31.44
CA LEU A 10 -11.12 7.50 32.14
C LEU A 10 -10.48 7.21 33.51
N ASP A 11 -9.50 8.03 33.92
CA ASP A 11 -9.00 8.03 35.28
C ASP A 11 -9.95 8.80 36.20
N ASP A 12 -9.66 8.80 37.51
CA ASP A 12 -10.47 9.49 38.55
C ASP A 12 -10.59 11.02 38.34
N ARG A 13 -9.80 11.57 37.41
CA ARG A 13 -9.79 13.00 37.06
C ARG A 13 -10.43 13.26 35.68
N GLY A 14 -11.01 12.23 35.07
CA GLY A 14 -11.63 12.31 33.72
C GLY A 14 -10.63 12.39 32.57
N CYS A 15 -9.35 12.03 32.77
CA CYS A 15 -8.36 11.99 31.71
C CYS A 15 -8.38 10.63 31.01
N ALA A 16 -8.17 10.62 29.69
CA ALA A 16 -8.01 9.41 28.89
C ALA A 16 -6.78 8.62 29.38
N TYR A 17 -6.98 7.39 29.79
CA TYR A 17 -6.03 6.55 30.51
C TYR A 17 -5.91 5.17 29.86
N SER A 18 -4.67 4.66 29.79
CA SER A 18 -4.40 3.28 29.36
C SER A 18 -4.30 2.35 30.58
N PRO A 19 -5.26 1.42 30.76
CA PRO A 19 -5.18 0.43 31.84
C PRO A 19 -3.95 -0.49 31.72
N GLU A 20 -3.52 -0.76 30.49
CA GLU A 20 -2.40 -1.66 30.20
C GLU A 20 -1.05 -1.06 30.65
N PHE A 21 -0.84 0.22 30.38
CA PHE A 21 0.41 0.90 30.72
C PHE A 21 0.33 1.67 32.07
N GLY A 22 -0.85 1.82 32.63
CA GLY A 22 -1.04 2.57 33.85
C GLY A 22 -0.64 4.06 33.73
N ASP A 23 -0.90 4.67 32.55
CA ASP A 23 -0.52 6.06 32.25
C ASP A 23 -1.61 6.76 31.42
N VAL A 24 -1.58 8.09 31.39
CA VAL A 24 -2.55 8.92 30.66
C VAL A 24 -2.07 9.22 29.25
N TYR A 25 -3.01 9.27 28.29
CA TYR A 25 -2.71 9.65 26.91
C TYR A 25 -2.35 11.13 26.74
N ALA A 26 -2.82 12.00 27.63
CA ALA A 26 -2.51 13.42 27.59
C ALA A 26 -2.54 14.05 28.99
N SER A 27 -1.88 15.20 29.13
CA SER A 27 -1.88 15.98 30.35
C SER A 27 -3.27 16.55 30.63
N LYS A 28 -3.59 16.68 31.94
CA LYS A 28 -4.77 17.42 32.41
C LYS A 28 -4.78 18.90 32.02
N ASP A 29 -3.62 19.47 31.65
CA ASP A 29 -3.47 20.86 31.22
C ASP A 29 -3.91 21.12 29.79
N GLY A 30 -4.50 20.14 29.12
CA GLY A 30 -5.01 20.20 27.76
C GLY A 30 -4.15 19.45 26.75
N ALA A 31 -4.75 18.47 26.07
CA ALA A 31 -4.05 17.64 25.07
C ALA A 31 -3.62 18.45 23.84
N TYR A 32 -4.51 19.32 23.35
CA TYR A 32 -4.24 20.17 22.19
C TYR A 32 -3.15 21.19 22.47
N GLU A 33 -3.24 21.89 23.60
CA GLU A 33 -2.30 22.93 24.03
C GLU A 33 -0.91 22.33 24.29
N GLN A 34 -0.85 21.16 24.92
CA GLN A 34 0.41 20.42 25.13
C GLN A 34 1.03 20.02 23.81
N SER A 35 0.25 19.45 22.89
CA SER A 35 0.74 19.03 21.56
C SER A 35 1.27 20.23 20.77
N ARG A 36 0.53 21.34 20.78
CA ARG A 36 0.93 22.58 20.12
C ARG A 36 2.22 23.16 20.66
N PHE A 37 2.37 23.18 21.99
CA PHE A 37 3.56 23.74 22.64
C PHE A 37 4.79 22.83 22.47
N VAL A 38 4.65 21.53 22.83
CA VAL A 38 5.78 20.61 22.88
C VAL A 38 6.21 20.20 21.47
N PHE A 39 5.28 19.70 20.65
CA PHE A 39 5.65 19.06 19.40
C PHE A 39 5.73 20.05 18.22
N LEU A 40 4.75 20.92 18.05
CA LEU A 40 4.83 21.97 17.02
C LEU A 40 5.87 23.02 17.39
N GLY A 41 5.70 23.68 18.54
CA GLY A 41 6.59 24.76 18.97
C GLY A 41 8.03 24.28 19.17
N GLY A 42 8.23 23.13 19.83
CA GLY A 42 9.56 22.55 20.04
C GLY A 42 10.29 22.18 18.75
N ASN A 43 9.57 21.87 17.67
CA ASN A 43 10.11 21.65 16.34
C ASN A 43 10.10 22.91 15.46
N ARG A 44 9.74 24.06 16.00
CA ARG A 44 9.66 25.36 15.31
C ARG A 44 8.76 25.30 14.09
N LEU A 45 7.57 24.71 14.24
CA LEU A 45 6.51 24.71 13.25
C LEU A 45 5.47 25.78 13.62
N PRO A 46 4.98 26.56 12.65
CA PRO A 46 4.97 26.27 11.20
C PRO A 46 6.21 26.75 10.42
N GLU A 47 7.08 27.60 10.96
CA GLU A 47 8.11 28.34 10.21
C GLU A 47 9.01 27.41 9.36
N ARG A 48 9.30 26.19 9.84
CA ARG A 48 10.21 25.25 9.16
C ARG A 48 9.60 24.55 7.94
N TRP A 49 8.30 24.46 7.84
CA TRP A 49 7.67 23.88 6.65
C TRP A 49 7.26 24.92 5.60
N GLN A 50 7.23 26.21 5.96
CA GLN A 50 6.80 27.29 5.07
C GLN A 50 7.64 27.36 3.80
N GLY A 51 6.95 27.50 2.66
CA GLY A 51 7.56 27.63 1.33
C GLY A 51 8.27 26.37 0.81
N ARG A 52 8.20 25.24 1.53
CA ARG A 52 8.80 23.98 1.07
C ARG A 52 7.84 23.18 0.20
N ASP A 53 8.38 22.47 -0.78
CA ASP A 53 7.57 21.55 -1.60
C ASP A 53 6.94 20.43 -0.76
N GLN A 54 7.69 19.91 0.21
CA GLN A 54 7.25 18.84 1.10
C GLN A 54 7.95 18.90 2.46
N PHE A 55 7.25 18.43 3.47
CA PHE A 55 7.77 18.30 4.84
C PHE A 55 7.37 16.94 5.41
N THR A 56 8.29 16.25 6.09
CA THR A 56 8.05 14.92 6.65
C THR A 56 8.24 14.91 8.16
N ILE A 57 7.23 14.43 8.87
CA ILE A 57 7.25 14.23 10.32
C ILE A 57 7.22 12.72 10.61
N VAL A 58 8.01 12.28 11.58
CA VAL A 58 7.91 10.93 12.16
C VAL A 58 7.44 11.07 13.59
N GLU A 59 6.49 10.24 14.00
CA GLU A 59 6.01 10.12 15.38
C GLU A 59 6.19 8.70 15.88
N ASN A 60 6.67 8.54 17.11
CA ASN A 60 6.68 7.26 17.82
C ASN A 60 5.68 7.32 18.97
N GLY A 61 4.56 6.58 18.85
CA GLY A 61 3.43 6.62 19.78
C GLY A 61 2.29 7.52 19.30
N PHE A 62 1.42 7.00 18.41
CA PHE A 62 0.31 7.75 17.84
C PHE A 62 -0.85 7.97 18.83
N GLY A 63 -1.19 6.94 19.63
CA GLY A 63 -2.25 6.98 20.63
C GLY A 63 -3.60 7.41 20.04
N LEU A 64 -4.15 8.51 20.54
CA LEU A 64 -5.40 9.14 20.08
C LEU A 64 -5.21 10.00 18.80
N GLY A 65 -3.99 10.11 18.29
CA GLY A 65 -3.66 10.94 17.15
C GLY A 65 -3.62 12.43 17.43
N THR A 66 -3.58 12.85 18.69
CA THR A 66 -3.62 14.26 19.07
C THR A 66 -2.55 15.09 18.38
N ASN A 67 -1.32 14.59 18.30
CA ASN A 67 -0.22 15.32 17.66
C ASN A 67 -0.42 15.45 16.15
N PHE A 68 -0.91 14.40 15.48
CA PHE A 68 -1.29 14.47 14.07
C PHE A 68 -2.42 15.47 13.83
N LEU A 69 -3.51 15.40 14.62
CA LEU A 69 -4.68 16.28 14.47
C LEU A 69 -4.31 17.75 14.70
N THR A 70 -3.44 18.01 15.70
CA THR A 70 -2.91 19.35 15.99
C THR A 70 -2.05 19.86 14.82
N THR A 71 -1.21 18.99 14.27
CA THR A 71 -0.34 19.29 13.12
C THR A 71 -1.18 19.54 11.86
N LEU A 72 -2.17 18.71 11.58
CA LEU A 72 -3.10 18.85 10.46
C LEU A 72 -3.84 20.19 10.51
N LYS A 73 -4.36 20.55 11.69
CA LYS A 73 -5.03 21.84 11.91
C LYS A 73 -4.08 23.00 11.64
N ALA A 74 -2.89 22.99 12.24
CA ALA A 74 -1.89 24.05 12.05
C ALA A 74 -1.43 24.17 10.59
N TRP A 75 -1.27 23.05 9.89
CA TRP A 75 -0.90 23.04 8.48
C TRP A 75 -2.00 23.64 7.60
N ARG A 76 -3.28 23.33 7.88
CA ARG A 76 -4.43 23.89 7.17
C ARG A 76 -4.57 25.38 7.36
N GLU A 77 -4.30 25.88 8.57
CA GLU A 77 -4.40 27.29 8.96
C GLU A 77 -3.23 28.14 8.46
N ASP A 78 -2.10 27.55 8.08
CA ASP A 78 -0.93 28.28 7.60
C ASP A 78 -1.01 28.57 6.08
N PRO A 79 -1.14 29.85 5.66
CA PRO A 79 -1.19 30.21 4.24
C PRO A 79 0.13 29.95 3.51
N GLN A 80 1.25 29.86 4.22
CA GLN A 80 2.58 29.59 3.66
C GLN A 80 3.02 28.11 3.82
N ARG A 81 2.08 27.23 4.18
CA ARG A 81 2.34 25.80 4.42
C ARG A 81 3.09 25.14 3.26
N SER A 82 3.77 24.03 3.57
CA SER A 82 4.42 23.20 2.53
C SER A 82 3.41 22.70 1.50
N GLY A 83 3.86 22.46 0.28
CA GLY A 83 3.02 21.89 -0.79
C GLY A 83 2.43 20.55 -0.40
N LYS A 84 3.24 19.70 0.31
CA LYS A 84 2.80 18.42 0.89
C LYS A 84 3.30 18.25 2.32
N LEU A 85 2.49 17.59 3.14
CA LEU A 85 2.85 17.12 4.48
C LEU A 85 2.78 15.59 4.53
N PHE A 86 3.88 14.94 4.87
CA PHE A 86 3.93 13.51 5.18
C PHE A 86 4.08 13.33 6.68
N TYR A 87 3.24 12.47 7.24
CA TYR A 87 3.24 12.15 8.65
C TYR A 87 3.29 10.63 8.83
N LEU A 88 4.41 10.12 9.33
CA LEU A 88 4.65 8.70 9.57
C LEU A 88 4.54 8.44 11.06
N ALA A 89 3.55 7.66 11.47
CA ALA A 89 3.29 7.41 12.89
C ALA A 89 3.33 5.92 13.21
N VAL A 90 3.97 5.59 14.30
CA VAL A 90 4.08 4.21 14.81
C VAL A 90 3.12 4.01 15.96
N GLU A 91 2.33 2.93 15.93
CA GLU A 91 1.41 2.56 17.01
C GLU A 91 1.38 1.04 17.20
N GLY A 92 1.75 0.58 18.38
CA GLY A 92 1.76 -0.84 18.74
C GLY A 92 0.41 -1.37 19.22
N PHE A 93 -0.45 -0.48 19.73
CA PHE A 93 -1.74 -0.81 20.33
C PHE A 93 -2.83 0.14 19.81
N PRO A 94 -3.16 0.07 18.50
CA PRO A 94 -4.08 1.01 17.90
C PRO A 94 -5.46 0.98 18.56
N LEU A 95 -6.02 2.16 18.78
CA LEU A 95 -7.35 2.36 19.35
C LEU A 95 -8.43 2.26 18.27
N GLN A 96 -9.69 2.16 18.68
CA GLN A 96 -10.83 2.17 17.77
C GLN A 96 -11.11 3.60 17.25
N ALA A 97 -11.74 3.69 16.07
CA ALA A 97 -12.21 4.96 15.52
C ALA A 97 -13.14 5.72 16.48
N SER A 98 -13.97 4.99 17.23
CA SER A 98 -14.86 5.54 18.27
C SER A 98 -14.10 6.22 19.41
N ASP A 99 -12.94 5.66 19.81
CA ASP A 99 -12.12 6.22 20.88
C ASP A 99 -11.50 7.55 20.44
N ILE A 100 -11.00 7.63 19.20
CA ILE A 100 -10.47 8.86 18.62
C ILE A 100 -11.52 9.98 18.64
N LYS A 101 -12.77 9.69 18.27
CA LYS A 101 -13.87 10.67 18.32
C LYS A 101 -14.24 11.08 19.73
N THR A 102 -14.32 10.09 20.64
CA THR A 102 -14.82 10.31 21.99
C THR A 102 -13.85 11.13 22.84
N PHE A 103 -12.54 10.86 22.69
CA PHE A 103 -11.51 11.45 23.55
C PHE A 103 -10.77 12.63 22.90
N ALA A 104 -11.13 13.03 21.69
CA ALA A 104 -10.56 14.22 21.07
C ALA A 104 -10.95 15.49 21.85
N SER A 105 -9.99 16.42 21.98
CA SER A 105 -10.30 17.74 22.56
C SER A 105 -11.30 18.50 21.67
N SER A 106 -12.09 19.38 22.27
CA SER A 106 -13.09 20.20 21.55
C SER A 106 -12.48 20.98 20.38
N SER A 107 -11.23 21.44 20.53
CA SER A 107 -10.48 22.18 19.50
C SER A 107 -10.09 21.32 18.28
N LEU A 108 -10.14 19.97 18.39
CA LEU A 108 -9.74 19.02 17.35
C LEU A 108 -10.90 18.13 16.85
N LYS A 109 -12.12 18.40 17.31
CA LYS A 109 -13.28 17.51 17.08
C LYS A 109 -13.53 17.25 15.58
N ALA A 110 -13.49 18.29 14.76
CA ALA A 110 -13.72 18.15 13.31
C ALA A 110 -12.65 17.28 12.64
N GLN A 111 -11.38 17.49 12.98
CA GLN A 111 -10.27 16.67 12.47
C GLN A 111 -10.33 15.23 12.97
N ALA A 112 -10.76 15.01 14.22
CA ALA A 112 -10.94 13.67 14.78
C ALA A 112 -12.09 12.91 14.12
N GLU A 113 -13.18 13.57 13.80
CA GLU A 113 -14.29 12.99 13.02
C GLU A 113 -13.82 12.58 11.62
N GLU A 114 -13.05 13.44 10.94
CA GLU A 114 -12.48 13.14 9.62
C GLU A 114 -11.50 11.95 9.69
N LEU A 115 -10.57 11.94 10.66
CA LEU A 115 -9.64 10.84 10.85
C LEU A 115 -10.37 9.52 11.12
N ALA A 116 -11.33 9.54 12.04
CA ALA A 116 -12.11 8.36 12.39
C ALA A 116 -12.95 7.83 11.23
N GLY A 117 -13.44 8.71 10.34
CA GLY A 117 -14.14 8.31 9.11
C GLY A 117 -13.24 7.62 8.07
N LYS A 118 -11.92 7.80 8.18
CA LYS A 118 -10.90 7.18 7.33
C LYS A 118 -10.11 6.09 8.06
N TRP A 119 -10.41 5.83 9.35
CA TRP A 119 -9.64 4.91 10.18
C TRP A 119 -9.60 3.52 9.55
N PRO A 120 -8.41 2.89 9.42
CA PRO A 120 -8.29 1.63 8.74
C PRO A 120 -8.77 0.48 9.64
N THR A 121 -9.04 -0.66 9.03
CA THR A 121 -9.21 -1.92 9.77
C THR A 121 -7.92 -2.24 10.52
N LEU A 122 -8.03 -2.62 11.80
CA LEU A 122 -6.89 -2.81 12.69
C LEU A 122 -6.10 -4.08 12.35
N THR A 123 -5.44 -4.09 11.22
CA THR A 123 -4.53 -5.14 10.78
C THR A 123 -3.06 -4.72 10.93
N PRO A 124 -2.11 -5.65 11.18
CA PRO A 124 -0.70 -5.28 11.26
C PRO A 124 -0.17 -4.82 9.90
N GLY A 125 0.71 -3.83 9.89
CA GLY A 125 1.33 -3.31 8.67
C GLY A 125 1.30 -1.80 8.58
N VAL A 126 1.50 -1.30 7.36
CA VAL A 126 1.41 0.13 7.04
C VAL A 126 0.03 0.43 6.48
N HIS A 127 -0.61 1.49 6.96
CA HIS A 127 -1.90 1.99 6.48
C HIS A 127 -1.73 3.43 6.03
N ARG A 128 -2.00 3.72 4.76
CA ARG A 128 -1.90 5.08 4.22
C ARG A 128 -3.26 5.73 4.13
N LEU A 129 -3.41 6.85 4.82
CA LEU A 129 -4.58 7.73 4.75
C LEU A 129 -4.23 9.05 4.08
N THR A 130 -5.14 9.57 3.27
CA THR A 130 -4.94 10.84 2.56
C THR A 130 -5.97 11.88 2.98
N PHE A 131 -5.52 13.13 3.11
CA PHE A 131 -6.32 14.29 3.45
C PHE A 131 -6.00 15.42 2.47
N ASP A 132 -6.89 16.40 2.38
CA ASP A 132 -6.68 17.60 1.56
C ASP A 132 -6.26 17.27 0.11
N GLU A 133 -7.01 16.37 -0.53
CA GLU A 133 -6.77 15.93 -1.92
C GLU A 133 -5.38 15.28 -2.12
N GLY A 134 -4.87 14.61 -1.09
CA GLY A 134 -3.57 13.94 -1.12
C GLY A 134 -2.38 14.85 -0.81
N ARG A 135 -2.62 16.10 -0.38
CA ARG A 135 -1.56 17.00 0.07
C ARG A 135 -1.07 16.68 1.48
N VAL A 136 -1.91 16.10 2.33
CA VAL A 136 -1.51 15.54 3.62
C VAL A 136 -1.64 14.02 3.55
N VAL A 137 -0.57 13.33 3.88
CA VAL A 137 -0.47 11.88 3.85
C VAL A 137 -0.06 11.39 5.24
N LEU A 138 -0.90 10.53 5.83
CA LEU A 138 -0.63 9.86 7.09
C LEU A 138 -0.34 8.38 6.82
N ASP A 139 0.87 7.93 7.14
CA ASP A 139 1.26 6.52 7.14
C ASP A 139 1.30 6.00 8.57
N LEU A 140 0.33 5.14 8.92
CA LEU A 140 0.24 4.49 10.23
C LEU A 140 0.94 3.13 10.18
N TYR A 141 1.96 2.96 10.99
CA TYR A 141 2.67 1.69 11.16
C TYR A 141 2.06 0.96 12.37
N PHE A 142 1.05 0.13 12.15
CA PHE A 142 0.46 -0.69 13.19
C PHE A 142 1.35 -1.89 13.50
N MET A 143 2.33 -1.65 14.35
CA MET A 143 3.32 -2.63 14.80
C MET A 143 4.12 -2.10 15.99
N PRO A 144 4.78 -2.99 16.77
CA PRO A 144 5.69 -2.54 17.83
C PRO A 144 6.79 -1.61 17.29
N SER A 145 7.15 -0.57 18.03
CA SER A 145 8.15 0.43 17.62
C SER A 145 9.49 -0.18 17.22
N SER A 146 9.91 -1.25 17.89
CA SER A 146 11.14 -1.99 17.55
C SER A 146 11.11 -2.66 16.17
N ALA A 147 9.93 -3.06 15.71
CA ALA A 147 9.71 -3.57 14.36
C ALA A 147 9.63 -2.43 13.34
N ALA A 148 8.89 -1.37 13.65
CA ALA A 148 8.71 -0.20 12.80
C ALA A 148 10.04 0.48 12.47
N ALA A 149 10.93 0.65 13.44
CA ALA A 149 12.24 1.27 13.25
C ALA A 149 13.12 0.59 12.18
N LYS A 150 12.89 -0.71 11.91
CA LYS A 150 13.58 -1.46 10.85
C LYS A 150 12.84 -1.43 9.51
N LYS A 151 11.61 -0.95 9.52
CA LYS A 151 10.68 -1.00 8.38
C LYS A 151 10.31 0.37 7.83
N LEU A 152 10.60 1.44 8.58
CA LEU A 152 10.47 2.81 8.10
C LEU A 152 11.25 3.01 6.80
N SER A 153 10.62 3.68 5.85
CA SER A 153 11.22 4.05 4.57
C SER A 153 11.18 5.56 4.38
N GLY A 154 12.31 6.14 3.99
CA GLY A 154 12.41 7.57 3.76
C GLY A 154 13.10 8.33 4.91
N ALA A 155 13.30 9.63 4.70
CA ALA A 155 13.91 10.52 5.68
C ALA A 155 12.89 11.54 6.18
N PHE A 156 13.11 12.05 7.39
CA PHE A 156 12.21 13.01 8.03
C PHE A 156 12.90 14.36 8.31
N ASP A 157 12.07 15.39 8.49
CA ASP A 157 12.45 16.75 8.85
C ASP A 157 12.21 17.07 10.33
N ALA A 158 11.19 16.44 10.93
CA ALA A 158 10.88 16.57 12.37
C ALA A 158 10.55 15.21 12.98
N PHE A 159 10.94 15.02 14.25
CA PHE A 159 10.63 13.82 15.02
C PHE A 159 9.84 14.19 16.27
N TYR A 160 8.73 13.49 16.49
CA TYR A 160 7.87 13.57 17.67
C TYR A 160 8.05 12.29 18.49
N PRO A 161 9.08 12.19 19.36
CA PRO A 161 9.19 11.07 20.30
C PRO A 161 8.11 11.22 21.35
N ASP A 162 6.99 10.53 21.16
CA ASP A 162 5.89 10.49 22.12
C ASP A 162 5.64 9.07 22.63
N GLY A 163 4.78 8.92 23.60
CA GLY A 163 4.43 7.66 24.23
C GLY A 163 4.37 7.77 25.76
N PHE A 164 3.97 6.66 26.39
CA PHE A 164 3.92 6.58 27.85
C PHE A 164 5.30 6.76 28.49
N SER A 165 5.32 7.17 29.75
CA SER A 165 6.57 7.51 30.44
C SER A 165 7.58 6.36 30.39
N PRO A 166 8.91 6.65 30.37
CA PRO A 166 9.96 5.61 30.34
C PRO A 166 9.88 4.58 31.45
N LYS A 167 9.26 4.95 32.59
CA LYS A 167 9.03 4.03 33.70
C LYS A 167 7.89 3.05 33.45
N LYS A 168 6.91 3.42 32.61
CA LYS A 168 5.71 2.64 32.30
C LYS A 168 5.85 1.84 31.01
N ASN A 169 6.53 2.41 30.03
CA ASN A 169 6.80 1.77 28.75
C ASN A 169 8.28 1.98 28.35
N PRO A 170 9.24 1.30 28.99
CA PRO A 170 10.66 1.49 28.74
C PRO A 170 11.07 1.11 27.30
N GLU A 171 10.37 0.16 26.65
CA GLU A 171 10.70 -0.33 25.31
C GLU A 171 10.65 0.77 24.25
N MET A 172 9.72 1.73 24.37
CA MET A 172 9.62 2.87 23.44
C MET A 172 10.79 3.85 23.52
N TRP A 173 11.55 3.82 24.63
CA TRP A 173 12.65 4.74 24.91
C TRP A 173 14.02 4.07 24.89
N GLU A 174 14.09 2.83 24.41
CA GLU A 174 15.35 2.10 24.29
C GLU A 174 16.35 2.83 23.37
N PRO A 175 17.62 2.98 23.76
CA PRO A 175 18.62 3.68 22.95
C PRO A 175 18.79 3.12 21.54
N ARG A 176 18.67 1.78 21.39
CA ARG A 176 18.77 1.12 20.06
C ARG A 176 17.60 1.50 19.15
N LEU A 177 16.39 1.55 19.70
CA LEU A 177 15.19 1.96 18.99
C LEU A 177 15.30 3.43 18.54
N LEU A 178 15.57 4.33 19.48
CA LEU A 178 15.71 5.76 19.19
C LEU A 178 16.79 6.03 18.16
N LYS A 179 17.94 5.38 18.27
CA LYS A 179 19.03 5.47 17.30
C LYS A 179 18.61 4.95 15.90
N ALA A 180 17.85 3.88 15.84
CA ALA A 180 17.34 3.33 14.56
C ALA A 180 16.38 4.32 13.90
N ILE A 181 15.42 4.92 14.63
CA ILE A 181 14.53 5.95 14.08
C ILE A 181 15.34 7.20 13.67
N CYS A 182 16.19 7.71 14.55
CA CYS A 182 17.03 8.88 14.27
C CYS A 182 17.96 8.67 13.07
N SER A 183 18.20 7.39 12.72
CA SER A 183 18.97 7.09 11.52
C SER A 183 18.31 7.58 10.24
N HIS A 184 17.06 7.90 10.21
CA HIS A 184 16.31 8.49 9.10
C HIS A 184 16.27 10.03 9.12
N ALA A 185 16.94 10.70 10.09
CA ALA A 185 17.01 12.15 10.14
C ALA A 185 17.83 12.73 8.97
N ARG A 186 17.35 13.81 8.37
CA ARG A 186 18.13 14.66 7.47
C ARG A 186 18.98 15.63 8.29
N GLU A 187 20.05 16.15 7.71
CA GLU A 187 20.79 17.26 8.32
C GLU A 187 19.85 18.44 8.60
N GLY A 188 19.90 18.97 9.82
CA GLY A 188 19.02 20.02 10.28
C GLY A 188 17.60 19.58 10.73
N SER A 189 17.29 18.27 10.70
CA SER A 189 16.07 17.75 11.32
C SER A 189 16.00 18.10 12.79
N THR A 190 14.78 18.29 13.31
CA THR A 190 14.58 18.59 14.74
C THR A 190 13.83 17.46 15.44
N LEU A 191 13.95 17.43 16.75
CA LEU A 191 13.06 16.64 17.63
C LEU A 191 12.56 17.48 18.80
N ALA A 192 11.40 17.13 19.30
CA ALA A 192 10.87 17.69 20.54
C ALA A 192 10.04 16.64 21.29
N THR A 193 10.22 16.58 22.59
CA THR A 193 9.49 15.66 23.47
C THR A 193 9.34 16.25 24.87
N TRP A 194 8.24 15.91 25.54
CA TRP A 194 8.03 16.23 26.94
C TRP A 194 8.98 15.46 27.88
N CYS A 195 9.64 14.41 27.40
CA CYS A 195 10.51 13.56 28.20
C CYS A 195 11.88 14.20 28.43
N VAL A 196 12.27 14.38 29.68
CA VAL A 196 13.58 14.96 30.09
C VAL A 196 14.52 13.94 30.77
N ALA A 197 14.18 12.64 30.72
CA ALA A 197 15.00 11.59 31.30
C ALA A 197 16.44 11.61 30.73
N SER A 198 17.44 11.53 31.60
CA SER A 198 18.86 11.64 31.22
C SER A 198 19.28 10.55 30.21
N ALA A 199 18.79 9.31 30.41
CA ALA A 199 19.07 8.20 29.53
C ALA A 199 18.52 8.46 28.08
N VAL A 200 17.30 9.01 27.97
CA VAL A 200 16.66 9.36 26.70
C VAL A 200 17.44 10.48 25.99
N ARG A 201 17.79 11.55 26.71
CA ARG A 201 18.59 12.64 26.15
C ARG A 201 19.97 12.16 25.68
N LYS A 202 20.61 11.29 26.45
CA LYS A 202 21.90 10.66 26.07
C LYS A 202 21.73 9.85 24.77
N ALA A 203 20.68 9.06 24.65
CA ALA A 203 20.41 8.28 23.44
C ALA A 203 20.25 9.17 22.20
N PHE A 204 19.55 10.29 22.28
CA PHE A 204 19.44 11.25 21.18
C PHE A 204 20.76 11.92 20.86
N THR A 205 21.56 12.27 21.86
CA THR A 205 22.90 12.84 21.64
C THR A 205 23.82 11.84 20.92
N GLU A 206 23.79 10.57 21.33
CA GLU A 206 24.55 9.48 20.67
C GLU A 206 24.02 9.20 19.25
N ALA A 207 22.74 9.48 18.98
CA ALA A 207 22.16 9.39 17.65
C ALA A 207 22.49 10.57 16.73
N GLY A 208 23.21 11.59 17.23
CA GLY A 208 23.68 12.73 16.44
C GLY A 208 22.87 14.01 16.57
N PHE A 209 22.01 14.11 17.59
CA PHE A 209 21.26 15.35 17.88
C PHE A 209 21.99 16.22 18.90
N ALA A 210 22.12 17.51 18.62
CA ALA A 210 22.47 18.53 19.61
C ALA A 210 21.23 18.79 20.51
N ILE A 211 21.27 18.30 21.76
CA ILE A 211 20.13 18.26 22.67
C ILE A 211 20.17 19.42 23.67
N GLN A 212 19.04 20.05 23.90
CA GLN A 212 18.83 21.10 24.90
C GLN A 212 17.59 20.82 25.74
N LYS A 213 17.62 21.26 27.01
CA LYS A 213 16.45 21.40 27.86
C LYS A 213 15.94 22.84 27.75
N VAL A 214 14.64 22.97 27.55
CA VAL A 214 13.96 24.27 27.45
C VAL A 214 12.72 24.26 28.37
N PRO A 215 12.12 25.41 28.69
CA PRO A 215 10.89 25.45 29.46
C PRO A 215 9.81 24.52 28.90
N GLY A 216 9.17 23.76 29.78
CA GLY A 216 8.12 22.81 29.48
C GLY A 216 6.71 23.41 29.49
N PHE A 217 5.70 22.56 29.36
CA PHE A 217 4.29 22.94 29.32
C PHE A 217 3.56 22.55 30.59
N GLY A 218 2.68 23.43 31.06
CA GLY A 218 1.83 23.20 32.23
C GLY A 218 2.66 22.94 33.51
N HIS A 219 2.39 21.84 34.15
CA HIS A 219 3.10 21.44 35.39
C HIS A 219 4.51 20.88 35.16
N LYS A 220 4.91 20.63 33.90
CA LYS A 220 6.25 20.17 33.54
C LYS A 220 7.18 21.37 33.37
N SER A 221 8.17 21.53 34.26
CA SER A 221 9.11 22.64 34.22
C SER A 221 10.01 22.67 33.00
N GLU A 222 10.30 21.50 32.41
CA GLU A 222 11.24 21.36 31.31
C GLU A 222 10.72 20.35 30.27
N MET A 223 11.18 20.54 29.01
CA MET A 223 11.06 19.59 27.93
C MET A 223 12.39 19.47 27.15
N THR A 224 12.51 18.48 26.30
CA THR A 224 13.73 18.25 25.50
C THR A 224 13.49 18.65 24.05
N VAL A 225 14.39 19.44 23.49
CA VAL A 225 14.44 19.73 22.05
C VAL A 225 15.82 19.37 21.50
N GLY A 226 15.91 19.11 20.22
CA GLY A 226 17.17 18.77 19.58
C GLY A 226 17.20 19.09 18.10
N ARG A 227 18.42 19.27 17.57
CA ARG A 227 18.69 19.44 16.15
C ARG A 227 19.71 18.42 15.69
N PHE A 228 19.46 17.78 14.56
CA PHE A 228 20.36 16.77 14.01
C PHE A 228 21.57 17.42 13.37
N GLU A 229 22.74 17.25 14.01
CA GLU A 229 24.03 17.78 13.63
C GLU A 229 25.09 16.69 13.79
N PRO A 230 25.08 15.66 12.93
CA PRO A 230 25.96 14.51 13.09
C PRO A 230 27.42 14.89 12.87
N LYS A 231 28.30 14.51 13.81
CA LYS A 231 29.75 14.77 13.73
C LYS A 231 30.43 14.04 12.55
N PHE A 232 29.84 12.96 12.08
CA PHE A 232 30.33 12.17 10.97
C PHE A 232 29.21 11.97 9.96
N LYS A 233 29.47 12.29 8.68
CA LYS A 233 28.59 11.90 7.59
C LYS A 233 28.68 10.39 7.44
N HIS A 234 27.74 9.66 8.01
CA HIS A 234 27.58 8.27 7.67
C HIS A 234 27.21 8.18 6.20
N SER A 235 28.03 7.49 5.42
CA SER A 235 27.65 7.01 4.09
C SER A 235 26.51 6.01 4.28
N ARG A 236 25.29 6.53 4.44
CA ARG A 236 24.12 5.66 4.46
C ARG A 236 23.81 5.31 3.03
N SER A 237 23.76 4.03 2.79
CA SER A 237 22.97 3.48 1.71
C SER A 237 21.50 3.88 1.98
N THR A 238 21.18 5.14 1.73
CA THR A 238 19.81 5.60 1.53
C THR A 238 19.39 5.06 0.17
N THR A 239 19.16 3.76 0.11
CA THR A 239 18.76 3.02 -1.09
C THR A 239 17.47 3.60 -1.72
N PHE A 240 16.89 4.63 -1.11
CA PHE A 240 15.58 5.16 -1.46
C PHE A 240 15.53 6.70 -1.60
N LEU A 241 16.67 7.40 -1.47
CA LEU A 241 16.74 8.84 -1.66
C LEU A 241 17.90 9.18 -2.61
N ASN A 242 17.81 8.74 -3.84
CA ASN A 242 18.57 9.37 -4.88
C ASN A 242 18.04 10.81 -5.03
N SER A 243 18.93 11.79 -5.02
CA SER A 243 18.63 13.20 -5.34
C SER A 243 18.30 13.34 -6.83
N VAL A 244 17.30 12.60 -7.29
CA VAL A 244 16.80 12.72 -8.65
C VAL A 244 15.92 13.96 -8.70
N GLU A 245 16.17 14.85 -9.65
CA GLU A 245 15.24 15.95 -9.95
C GLU A 245 13.85 15.36 -10.20
N LYS A 246 12.82 15.95 -9.60
CA LYS A 246 11.43 15.51 -9.80
C LYS A 246 11.09 15.59 -11.29
N PRO A 247 10.61 14.52 -11.92
CA PRO A 247 10.32 14.55 -13.34
C PRO A 247 9.14 15.48 -13.63
N GLN A 248 9.28 16.32 -14.64
CA GLN A 248 8.19 17.16 -15.16
C GLN A 248 7.36 16.39 -16.21
N SER A 249 7.98 15.38 -16.83
CA SER A 249 7.37 14.56 -17.88
C SER A 249 7.72 13.08 -17.70
N ALA A 250 6.79 12.21 -18.07
CA ALA A 250 6.99 10.76 -18.01
C ALA A 250 6.34 10.03 -19.20
N ILE A 251 7.05 9.03 -19.72
CA ILE A 251 6.49 8.05 -20.65
C ILE A 251 6.08 6.81 -19.86
N VAL A 252 4.85 6.34 -20.05
CA VAL A 252 4.35 5.07 -19.53
C VAL A 252 4.13 4.13 -20.69
N ILE A 253 4.81 2.99 -20.73
CA ILE A 253 4.71 2.02 -21.83
C ILE A 253 3.82 0.86 -21.37
N GLY A 254 2.64 0.76 -21.98
CA GLY A 254 1.57 -0.16 -21.62
C GLY A 254 0.36 0.53 -20.99
N ALA A 255 -0.82 0.40 -21.62
CA ALA A 255 -2.10 0.99 -21.20
C ALA A 255 -3.01 0.00 -20.46
N GLY A 256 -2.44 -0.99 -19.77
CA GLY A 256 -3.16 -1.94 -18.94
C GLY A 256 -3.37 -1.45 -17.49
N LEU A 257 -3.73 -2.39 -16.59
CA LEU A 257 -3.91 -2.11 -15.15
C LEU A 257 -2.72 -1.37 -14.52
N ALA A 258 -1.49 -1.85 -14.75
CA ALA A 258 -0.29 -1.26 -14.18
C ALA A 258 -0.04 0.15 -14.73
N GLY A 259 -0.08 0.31 -16.07
CA GLY A 259 0.21 1.61 -16.69
C GLY A 259 -0.84 2.67 -16.42
N SER A 260 -2.13 2.33 -16.40
CA SER A 260 -3.20 3.27 -16.06
C SER A 260 -3.09 3.78 -14.62
N ALA A 261 -2.74 2.91 -13.67
CA ALA A 261 -2.52 3.30 -12.28
C ALA A 261 -1.30 4.24 -12.15
N VAL A 262 -0.19 3.89 -12.81
CA VAL A 262 1.02 4.73 -12.84
C VAL A 262 0.71 6.09 -13.47
N ALA A 263 0.01 6.13 -14.61
CA ALA A 263 -0.35 7.38 -15.28
C ALA A 263 -1.16 8.31 -14.36
N CYS A 264 -2.16 7.78 -13.64
CA CYS A 264 -2.92 8.54 -12.66
C CYS A 264 -2.06 9.09 -11.53
N GLU A 265 -1.21 8.26 -10.94
CA GLU A 265 -0.38 8.67 -9.79
C GLU A 265 0.66 9.73 -10.19
N LEU A 266 1.23 9.66 -11.38
CA LEU A 266 2.17 10.67 -11.89
C LEU A 266 1.45 11.98 -12.23
N ALA A 267 0.29 11.90 -12.89
CA ALA A 267 -0.52 13.07 -13.23
C ALA A 267 -1.02 13.81 -11.97
N ARG A 268 -1.44 13.09 -10.92
CA ARG A 268 -1.79 13.70 -9.61
C ARG A 268 -0.64 14.49 -8.98
N ARG A 269 0.61 14.20 -9.36
CA ARG A 269 1.82 14.94 -8.93
C ARG A 269 2.25 16.02 -9.88
N GLY A 270 1.47 16.30 -10.92
CA GLY A 270 1.69 17.36 -11.88
C GLY A 270 2.65 17.01 -13.02
N ALA A 271 3.04 15.74 -13.18
CA ALA A 271 3.84 15.33 -14.34
C ALA A 271 2.98 15.31 -15.61
N GLN A 272 3.56 15.75 -16.73
CA GLN A 272 2.98 15.53 -18.05
C GLN A 272 3.22 14.07 -18.45
N VAL A 273 2.14 13.30 -18.62
CA VAL A 273 2.23 11.86 -18.87
C VAL A 273 1.82 11.56 -20.31
N GLN A 274 2.65 10.78 -20.99
CA GLN A 274 2.30 10.14 -22.27
C GLN A 274 2.28 8.63 -22.09
N VAL A 275 1.14 8.01 -22.40
CA VAL A 275 0.97 6.55 -22.38
C VAL A 275 1.06 6.00 -23.80
N ILE A 276 1.92 5.00 -24.01
CA ILE A 276 2.14 4.36 -25.31
C ILE A 276 1.74 2.89 -25.19
N ASP A 277 0.90 2.40 -26.11
CA ASP A 277 0.49 1.00 -26.15
C ASP A 277 0.46 0.46 -27.59
N ALA A 278 0.91 -0.79 -27.74
CA ALA A 278 0.89 -1.47 -29.04
C ALA A 278 -0.51 -1.92 -29.47
N GLY A 279 -1.46 -1.96 -28.54
CA GLY A 279 -2.85 -2.32 -28.80
C GLY A 279 -3.69 -1.15 -29.31
N PRO A 280 -4.86 -1.45 -29.91
CA PRO A 280 -5.76 -0.44 -30.47
C PRO A 280 -6.59 0.30 -29.41
N VAL A 281 -6.65 -0.20 -28.19
CA VAL A 281 -7.43 0.37 -27.09
C VAL A 281 -6.67 0.22 -25.77
N GLY A 282 -6.93 1.10 -24.81
CA GLY A 282 -6.54 0.87 -23.42
C GLY A 282 -7.25 -0.37 -22.87
N ALA A 283 -6.62 -1.06 -21.93
CA ALA A 283 -7.10 -2.33 -21.38
C ALA A 283 -7.09 -3.49 -22.39
N ALA A 284 -6.01 -3.66 -23.13
CA ALA A 284 -5.78 -4.84 -23.94
C ALA A 284 -5.21 -6.02 -23.12
N GLY A 285 -5.08 -7.20 -23.73
CA GLY A 285 -4.49 -8.39 -23.09
C GLY A 285 -5.19 -8.80 -21.80
N ALA A 286 -4.44 -9.12 -20.75
CA ALA A 286 -5.00 -9.57 -19.47
C ALA A 286 -5.89 -8.51 -18.79
N SER A 287 -5.73 -7.24 -19.12
CA SER A 287 -6.55 -6.14 -18.58
C SER A 287 -7.88 -5.93 -19.31
N ALA A 288 -8.14 -6.67 -20.40
CA ALA A 288 -9.42 -6.66 -21.11
C ALA A 288 -10.51 -7.48 -20.39
N LEU A 289 -10.19 -8.11 -19.26
CA LEU A 289 -11.16 -8.85 -18.45
C LEU A 289 -12.31 -7.92 -18.03
N ARG A 290 -13.56 -8.39 -18.27
CA ARG A 290 -14.75 -7.59 -17.96
C ARG A 290 -14.88 -7.40 -16.45
N TRP A 291 -14.91 -8.50 -15.68
CA TRP A 291 -14.95 -8.46 -14.22
C TRP A 291 -13.84 -9.33 -13.63
N GLY A 292 -13.15 -8.83 -12.63
CA GLY A 292 -12.08 -9.55 -11.93
C GLY A 292 -12.26 -9.51 -10.42
N VAL A 293 -11.83 -10.58 -9.75
CA VAL A 293 -11.86 -10.66 -8.29
C VAL A 293 -10.78 -9.80 -7.65
N VAL A 294 -11.10 -9.26 -6.47
CA VAL A 294 -10.21 -8.49 -5.62
C VAL A 294 -10.29 -9.00 -4.19
N HIS A 295 -9.20 -9.56 -3.66
CA HIS A 295 -9.09 -10.01 -2.28
C HIS A 295 -7.64 -10.16 -1.84
N ALA A 296 -7.38 -10.13 -0.54
CA ALA A 296 -6.09 -10.49 0.01
C ALA A 296 -5.84 -12.01 -0.09
N GLN A 297 -4.58 -12.44 -0.03
CA GLN A 297 -4.19 -13.86 -0.05
C GLN A 297 -3.74 -14.31 1.35
N PRO A 298 -4.64 -14.80 2.22
CA PRO A 298 -4.31 -15.15 3.59
C PRO A 298 -3.26 -16.24 3.68
N SER A 299 -2.35 -16.10 4.64
CA SER A 299 -1.37 -17.13 4.97
C SER A 299 -1.15 -17.21 6.47
N GLY A 300 -0.89 -18.43 6.95
CA GLY A 300 -0.72 -18.71 8.36
C GLY A 300 0.54 -18.11 8.99
N ASP A 301 1.52 -17.73 8.22
CA ASP A 301 2.80 -17.17 8.63
C ASP A 301 2.93 -15.66 8.38
N ASP A 302 1.84 -14.99 7.97
CA ASP A 302 1.82 -13.56 7.58
C ASP A 302 2.95 -13.24 6.59
N ASN A 303 3.12 -14.09 5.56
CA ASN A 303 4.20 -13.97 4.59
C ASN A 303 4.09 -12.71 3.73
N GLN A 304 5.15 -12.45 2.94
CA GLN A 304 5.26 -11.25 2.11
C GLN A 304 4.08 -11.09 1.14
N LEU A 305 3.61 -12.19 0.55
CA LEU A 305 2.48 -12.15 -0.39
C LEU A 305 1.19 -11.70 0.30
N PHE A 306 0.90 -12.24 1.49
CA PHE A 306 -0.28 -11.83 2.25
C PHE A 306 -0.20 -10.36 2.67
N ARG A 307 0.94 -9.93 3.21
CA ARG A 307 1.15 -8.53 3.62
C ARG A 307 1.00 -7.56 2.44
N LEU A 308 1.58 -7.90 1.27
CA LEU A 308 1.45 -7.10 0.05
C LEU A 308 0.02 -7.05 -0.48
N THR A 309 -0.68 -8.18 -0.50
CA THR A 309 -2.07 -8.21 -0.99
C THR A 309 -3.05 -7.56 -0.03
N ARG A 310 -2.81 -7.60 1.28
CA ARG A 310 -3.59 -6.89 2.28
C ARG A 310 -3.47 -5.38 2.10
N LEU A 311 -2.24 -4.87 2.04
CA LEU A 311 -1.98 -3.46 1.80
C LEU A 311 -2.49 -3.01 0.42
N GLY A 312 -2.28 -3.84 -0.62
CA GLY A 312 -2.77 -3.54 -1.96
C GLY A 312 -4.30 -3.47 -2.04
N LEU A 313 -5.00 -4.33 -1.29
CA LEU A 313 -6.47 -4.29 -1.18
C LEU A 313 -6.96 -2.99 -0.52
N GLU A 314 -6.32 -2.56 0.56
CA GLU A 314 -6.66 -1.32 1.25
C GLU A 314 -6.48 -0.09 0.34
N MET A 315 -5.34 -0.01 -0.36
CA MET A 315 -5.10 1.08 -1.32
C MET A 315 -6.07 1.06 -2.49
N LEU A 316 -6.43 -0.13 -2.94
CA LEU A 316 -7.42 -0.33 -3.98
C LEU A 316 -8.82 0.14 -3.54
N GLN A 317 -9.24 -0.20 -2.33
CA GLN A 317 -10.53 0.24 -1.77
C GLN A 317 -10.62 1.78 -1.71
N GLU A 318 -9.55 2.45 -1.33
CA GLU A 318 -9.48 3.91 -1.33
C GLU A 318 -9.64 4.48 -2.76
N GLU A 319 -8.95 3.93 -3.74
CA GLU A 319 -9.07 4.35 -5.15
C GLU A 319 -10.48 4.09 -5.71
N LEU A 320 -11.06 2.92 -5.40
CA LEU A 320 -12.36 2.50 -5.92
C LEU A 320 -13.53 3.33 -5.37
N ARG A 321 -13.37 4.04 -4.27
CA ARG A 321 -14.36 5.04 -3.81
C ARG A 321 -14.65 6.12 -4.85
N SER A 322 -13.72 6.35 -5.77
CA SER A 322 -13.89 7.28 -6.88
C SER A 322 -14.62 6.67 -8.09
N TYR A 323 -14.94 5.36 -8.05
CA TYR A 323 -15.55 4.59 -9.14
C TYR A 323 -16.60 3.60 -8.60
N PRO A 324 -17.61 4.08 -7.83
CA PRO A 324 -18.54 3.19 -7.13
C PRO A 324 -19.38 2.33 -8.09
N GLU A 325 -19.59 2.78 -9.33
CA GLU A 325 -20.33 2.04 -10.35
C GLU A 325 -19.53 0.84 -10.91
N LEU A 326 -18.21 0.85 -10.80
CA LEU A 326 -17.31 -0.16 -11.37
C LEU A 326 -16.95 -1.27 -10.38
N VAL A 327 -17.52 -1.25 -9.18
CA VAL A 327 -17.08 -2.15 -8.10
C VAL A 327 -18.25 -2.71 -7.31
N ARG A 328 -18.06 -3.95 -6.82
CA ARG A 328 -18.90 -4.60 -5.81
C ARG A 328 -18.00 -5.23 -4.78
N THR A 329 -17.95 -4.66 -3.58
CA THR A 329 -17.07 -5.05 -2.48
C THR A 329 -17.84 -5.37 -1.20
N GLU A 330 -19.05 -5.92 -1.36
CA GLU A 330 -19.89 -6.36 -0.23
C GLU A 330 -19.35 -7.62 0.46
N GLY A 331 -18.29 -8.18 -0.05
CA GLY A 331 -17.57 -9.34 0.45
C GLY A 331 -17.26 -10.36 -0.64
N LEU A 332 -16.36 -11.29 -0.31
CA LEU A 332 -16.01 -12.41 -1.16
C LEU A 332 -15.83 -13.67 -0.31
N PHE A 333 -16.42 -14.77 -0.75
CA PHE A 333 -16.22 -16.05 -0.14
C PHE A 333 -15.08 -16.83 -0.82
N GLN A 334 -14.09 -17.25 -0.04
CA GLN A 334 -13.03 -18.16 -0.46
C GLN A 334 -13.29 -19.54 0.14
N MET A 335 -13.83 -20.45 -0.65
CA MET A 335 -14.05 -21.84 -0.24
C MET A 335 -12.71 -22.55 -0.04
N ALA A 336 -12.60 -23.40 0.97
CA ALA A 336 -11.44 -24.29 1.12
C ALA A 336 -11.36 -25.26 -0.07
N ARG A 337 -10.17 -25.54 -0.54
CA ARG A 337 -9.95 -26.47 -1.66
C ARG A 337 -10.30 -27.91 -1.28
N ASP A 338 -10.02 -28.24 -0.02
CA ASP A 338 -10.24 -29.55 0.58
C ASP A 338 -10.44 -29.45 2.10
N GLU A 339 -10.80 -30.55 2.74
CA GLU A 339 -10.99 -30.63 4.20
C GLU A 339 -9.70 -30.29 4.98
N ALA A 340 -8.53 -30.62 4.44
CA ALA A 340 -7.27 -30.36 5.11
C ALA A 340 -6.99 -28.85 5.19
N GLU A 341 -7.30 -28.10 4.13
CA GLU A 341 -7.20 -26.64 4.13
C GLU A 341 -8.23 -26.01 5.07
N LEU A 342 -9.47 -26.52 5.09
CA LEU A 342 -10.49 -26.06 6.02
C LEU A 342 -10.06 -26.25 7.48
N GLN A 343 -9.57 -27.44 7.83
CA GLN A 343 -9.05 -27.74 9.16
C GLN A 343 -7.88 -26.82 9.55
N LYS A 344 -6.97 -26.55 8.61
CA LYS A 344 -5.88 -25.60 8.81
C LYS A 344 -6.39 -24.21 9.12
N TRP A 345 -7.39 -23.72 8.41
CA TRP A 345 -7.99 -22.41 8.69
C TRP A 345 -8.75 -22.38 10.03
N GLN A 346 -9.46 -23.45 10.35
CA GLN A 346 -10.09 -23.60 11.67
C GLN A 346 -9.05 -23.53 12.81
N GLN A 347 -7.90 -24.16 12.63
CA GLN A 347 -6.80 -24.06 13.60
C GLN A 347 -6.24 -22.62 13.71
N TRP A 348 -6.14 -21.88 12.60
CA TRP A 348 -5.70 -20.48 12.65
C TRP A 348 -6.63 -19.62 13.51
N PHE A 349 -7.94 -19.80 13.34
CA PHE A 349 -8.93 -19.00 14.08
C PHE A 349 -9.13 -19.49 15.52
N ALA A 350 -8.84 -20.75 15.82
CA ALA A 350 -8.87 -21.27 17.18
C ALA A 350 -7.65 -20.85 18.02
N GLN A 351 -6.52 -20.59 17.38
CA GLN A 351 -5.31 -20.14 18.06
C GLN A 351 -5.40 -18.63 18.31
N SER A 352 -5.33 -18.20 19.57
CA SER A 352 -5.36 -16.79 19.94
C SER A 352 -4.11 -16.00 19.51
N LYS A 353 -3.18 -16.58 18.79
CA LYS A 353 -1.96 -15.99 18.19
C LYS A 353 -1.43 -16.90 17.08
N PRO A 354 -0.95 -16.38 15.92
CA PRO A 354 -0.73 -14.96 15.54
C PRO A 354 -1.85 -14.33 14.69
N PHE A 355 -3.02 -14.97 14.52
CA PHE A 355 -4.02 -14.62 13.49
C PHE A 355 -5.33 -14.04 14.04
N ASN A 356 -5.24 -13.19 15.04
CA ASN A 356 -6.44 -12.50 15.49
C ASN A 356 -6.77 -11.32 14.57
N PHE A 357 -7.10 -11.62 13.31
CA PHE A 357 -7.61 -10.58 12.41
C PHE A 357 -8.99 -10.12 12.84
N PRO A 358 -9.28 -8.82 12.72
CA PRO A 358 -10.61 -8.30 12.97
C PRO A 358 -11.67 -9.00 12.11
N LYS A 359 -12.87 -9.22 12.67
CA LYS A 359 -13.97 -9.88 11.94
C LYS A 359 -14.47 -9.08 10.74
N ASP A 360 -14.21 -7.79 10.72
CA ASP A 360 -14.44 -6.86 9.62
C ASP A 360 -13.33 -6.86 8.56
N PHE A 361 -12.33 -7.74 8.70
CA PHE A 361 -11.35 -8.03 7.67
C PHE A 361 -11.51 -9.45 7.12
N LEU A 362 -11.44 -10.45 8.01
CA LEU A 362 -11.44 -11.86 7.64
C LEU A 362 -12.13 -12.70 8.72
N ARG A 363 -13.02 -13.61 8.32
CA ARG A 363 -13.66 -14.56 9.23
C ARG A 363 -13.87 -15.91 8.59
N LEU A 364 -13.82 -16.94 9.42
CA LEU A 364 -14.19 -18.29 9.03
C LEU A 364 -15.72 -18.41 8.98
N MET A 365 -16.24 -19.08 7.94
CA MET A 365 -17.66 -19.39 7.76
C MET A 365 -17.87 -20.86 7.44
N SER A 366 -18.99 -21.41 7.91
CA SER A 366 -19.49 -22.69 7.43
C SER A 366 -20.09 -22.58 6.02
N ALA A 367 -20.39 -23.70 5.38
CA ALA A 367 -21.06 -23.70 4.07
C ALA A 367 -22.46 -23.08 4.14
N GLU A 368 -23.21 -23.32 5.23
CA GLU A 368 -24.53 -22.77 5.49
C GLU A 368 -24.51 -21.25 5.72
N GLU A 369 -23.54 -20.77 6.48
CA GLU A 369 -23.33 -19.32 6.68
C GLU A 369 -22.97 -18.64 5.36
N ALA A 370 -22.10 -19.27 4.56
CA ALA A 370 -21.71 -18.76 3.25
C ALA A 370 -22.91 -18.70 2.29
N GLU A 371 -23.74 -19.75 2.22
CA GLU A 371 -24.96 -19.80 1.41
C GLU A 371 -25.86 -18.57 1.65
N SER A 372 -26.01 -18.18 2.92
CA SER A 372 -26.83 -17.01 3.27
C SER A 372 -26.31 -15.70 2.66
N LYS A 373 -25.01 -15.62 2.42
CA LYS A 373 -24.31 -14.46 1.85
C LYS A 373 -24.26 -14.49 0.32
N ILE A 374 -23.87 -15.65 -0.24
CA ILE A 374 -23.60 -15.77 -1.67
C ILE A 374 -24.76 -16.35 -2.48
N GLY A 375 -25.83 -16.83 -1.81
CA GLY A 375 -27.06 -17.32 -2.46
C GLY A 375 -27.01 -18.77 -2.95
N LEU A 376 -25.84 -19.38 -3.05
CA LEU A 376 -25.64 -20.78 -3.41
C LEU A 376 -24.84 -21.50 -2.31
N LYS A 377 -25.20 -22.76 -2.01
CA LYS A 377 -24.49 -23.55 -1.01
C LYS A 377 -23.16 -24.06 -1.57
N PRO A 378 -21.99 -23.59 -1.05
CA PRO A 378 -20.70 -24.11 -1.45
C PRO A 378 -20.47 -25.52 -0.87
N ARG A 379 -19.57 -26.29 -1.48
CA ARG A 379 -19.24 -27.65 -1.03
C ARG A 379 -18.64 -27.69 0.38
N LEU A 380 -17.81 -26.73 0.71
CA LEU A 380 -17.09 -26.63 1.99
C LEU A 380 -17.23 -25.22 2.60
N GLY A 381 -16.98 -25.15 3.88
CA GLY A 381 -16.73 -23.89 4.56
C GLY A 381 -15.48 -23.18 4.02
N GLY A 382 -15.22 -21.97 4.50
CA GLY A 382 -14.11 -21.18 4.00
C GLY A 382 -13.93 -19.85 4.71
N LEU A 383 -13.27 -18.93 4.04
CA LEU A 383 -12.96 -17.59 4.52
C LEU A 383 -13.88 -16.57 3.85
N TRP A 384 -14.50 -15.74 4.66
CA TRP A 384 -15.18 -14.53 4.19
C TRP A 384 -14.25 -13.34 4.31
N HIS A 385 -14.01 -12.67 3.18
CA HIS A 385 -13.20 -11.46 3.07
C HIS A 385 -14.12 -10.24 3.05
N GLU A 386 -14.19 -9.49 4.13
CA GLU A 386 -14.93 -8.23 4.13
C GLU A 386 -14.22 -7.20 3.24
N GLY A 387 -14.97 -6.36 2.55
CA GLY A 387 -14.42 -5.34 1.65
C GLY A 387 -13.69 -5.87 0.41
N ALA A 388 -13.68 -7.20 0.21
CA ALA A 388 -13.28 -7.85 -1.03
C ALA A 388 -14.47 -7.97 -1.99
N GLY A 389 -14.26 -8.40 -3.24
CA GLY A 389 -15.33 -8.56 -4.20
C GLY A 389 -14.85 -8.60 -5.64
N ILE A 390 -15.53 -7.84 -6.52
CA ILE A 390 -15.23 -7.77 -7.95
C ILE A 390 -15.12 -6.33 -8.45
N VAL A 391 -14.35 -6.16 -9.52
CA VAL A 391 -14.17 -4.87 -10.20
C VAL A 391 -14.31 -5.05 -11.72
N ALA A 392 -14.94 -4.08 -12.39
CA ALA A 392 -15.02 -4.00 -13.86
C ALA A 392 -13.66 -3.54 -14.43
N VAL A 393 -12.75 -4.50 -14.67
CA VAL A 393 -11.32 -4.26 -14.91
C VAL A 393 -11.07 -3.36 -16.12
N ALA A 394 -11.62 -3.72 -17.27
CA ALA A 394 -11.38 -2.98 -18.52
C ALA A 394 -11.94 -1.55 -18.44
N GLU A 395 -13.11 -1.39 -17.85
CA GLU A 395 -13.76 -0.08 -17.68
C GLU A 395 -12.99 0.78 -16.70
N TRP A 396 -12.53 0.21 -15.60
CA TRP A 396 -11.71 0.90 -14.62
C TRP A 396 -10.39 1.40 -15.22
N VAL A 397 -9.70 0.59 -16.02
CA VAL A 397 -8.49 1.02 -16.74
C VAL A 397 -8.79 2.22 -17.64
N ARG A 398 -9.88 2.17 -18.42
CA ARG A 398 -10.28 3.29 -19.30
C ARG A 398 -10.64 4.54 -18.52
N ALA A 399 -11.41 4.39 -17.43
CA ALA A 399 -11.78 5.51 -16.55
C ALA A 399 -10.54 6.20 -15.96
N ARG A 400 -9.53 5.42 -15.55
CA ARG A 400 -8.25 5.96 -15.07
C ARG A 400 -7.46 6.68 -16.14
N LEU A 401 -7.32 6.10 -17.33
CA LEU A 401 -6.62 6.75 -18.44
C LEU A 401 -7.28 8.10 -18.76
N ASN A 402 -8.60 8.15 -18.81
CA ASN A 402 -9.35 9.39 -19.03
C ASN A 402 -9.10 10.40 -17.89
N ARG A 403 -9.19 9.96 -16.63
CA ARG A 403 -8.99 10.82 -15.45
C ARG A 403 -7.57 11.35 -15.34
N SER A 404 -6.58 10.58 -15.79
CA SER A 404 -5.17 11.02 -15.76
C SER A 404 -4.89 12.22 -16.65
N GLY A 405 -5.70 12.48 -17.67
CA GLY A 405 -5.42 13.49 -18.69
C GLY A 405 -4.16 13.18 -19.50
N ALA A 406 -3.65 11.95 -19.43
CA ALA A 406 -2.45 11.55 -20.16
C ALA A 406 -2.71 11.53 -21.69
N SER A 407 -1.72 11.95 -22.46
CA SER A 407 -1.72 11.75 -23.90
C SER A 407 -1.59 10.25 -24.23
N LEU A 408 -2.51 9.71 -25.02
CA LEU A 408 -2.52 8.30 -25.42
C LEU A 408 -2.01 8.12 -26.84
N LEU A 409 -0.98 7.30 -27.02
CA LEU A 409 -0.44 6.88 -28.30
C LEU A 409 -0.66 5.37 -28.45
N LEU A 410 -1.79 4.99 -29.05
CA LEU A 410 -2.20 3.61 -29.28
C LEU A 410 -1.70 3.09 -30.63
N ASN A 411 -1.84 1.78 -30.89
CA ASN A 411 -1.31 1.10 -32.08
C ASN A 411 0.19 1.38 -32.31
N THR A 412 0.92 1.66 -31.26
CA THR A 412 2.32 2.10 -31.33
C THR A 412 3.20 1.22 -30.46
N ARG A 413 4.08 0.46 -31.10
CA ARG A 413 5.04 -0.41 -30.41
C ARG A 413 6.32 0.34 -30.12
N VAL A 414 6.74 0.34 -28.88
CA VAL A 414 8.10 0.76 -28.50
C VAL A 414 9.06 -0.39 -28.76
N GLY A 415 10.10 -0.14 -29.53
CA GLY A 415 11.16 -1.11 -29.85
C GLY A 415 12.36 -0.99 -28.93
N THR A 416 12.80 0.23 -28.64
CA THR A 416 14.00 0.49 -27.80
C THR A 416 13.84 1.75 -26.97
N LEU A 417 14.63 1.80 -25.89
CA LEU A 417 14.78 2.95 -25.02
C LEU A 417 16.23 3.43 -25.05
N SER A 418 16.44 4.73 -25.14
CA SER A 418 17.76 5.34 -25.07
C SER A 418 17.72 6.63 -24.25
N LYS A 419 18.84 7.01 -23.64
CA LYS A 419 18.96 8.26 -22.89
C LYS A 419 19.83 9.24 -23.65
N GLN A 420 19.33 10.44 -23.90
CA GLN A 420 20.09 11.53 -24.50
C GLN A 420 20.11 12.74 -23.55
N GLY A 421 21.26 13.05 -23.00
CA GLY A 421 21.39 14.05 -21.95
C GLY A 421 20.55 13.67 -20.72
N LYS A 422 19.60 14.53 -20.34
CA LYS A 422 18.67 14.29 -19.22
C LYS A 422 17.39 13.56 -19.63
N LYS A 423 17.07 13.47 -20.93
CA LYS A 423 15.80 12.90 -21.42
C LYS A 423 15.94 11.45 -21.85
N TRP A 424 14.90 10.68 -21.60
CA TRP A 424 14.67 9.37 -22.14
C TRP A 424 13.91 9.48 -23.47
N GLN A 425 14.32 8.71 -24.45
CA GLN A 425 13.68 8.57 -25.75
C GLN A 425 13.09 7.17 -25.89
N ALA A 426 11.79 7.09 -26.20
CA ALA A 426 11.17 5.89 -26.68
C ALA A 426 11.22 5.89 -28.22
N LYS A 427 11.69 4.79 -28.81
CA LYS A 427 11.82 4.63 -30.26
C LYS A 427 10.97 3.45 -30.73
N ASP A 428 10.44 3.56 -31.92
CA ASP A 428 9.73 2.47 -32.59
C ASP A 428 10.71 1.35 -33.03
N PRO A 429 10.23 0.21 -33.58
CA PRO A 429 11.09 -0.85 -34.10
C PRO A 429 12.02 -0.43 -35.25
N LEU A 430 11.72 0.67 -35.94
CA LEU A 430 12.54 1.24 -37.01
C LEU A 430 13.56 2.24 -36.52
N GLY A 431 13.58 2.52 -35.18
CA GLY A 431 14.52 3.44 -34.55
C GLY A 431 14.08 4.91 -34.55
N GLN A 432 12.86 5.22 -35.02
CA GLN A 432 12.32 6.59 -35.00
C GLN A 432 11.89 6.96 -33.58
N ILE A 433 12.21 8.19 -33.16
CA ILE A 433 11.78 8.70 -31.85
C ILE A 433 10.28 8.98 -31.88
N ILE A 434 9.52 8.37 -30.98
CA ILE A 434 8.07 8.53 -30.83
C ILE A 434 7.68 9.33 -29.58
N ALA A 435 8.57 9.41 -28.60
CA ALA A 435 8.34 10.19 -27.37
C ALA A 435 9.65 10.50 -26.65
N GLU A 436 9.65 11.62 -25.89
CA GLU A 436 10.76 12.02 -25.02
C GLU A 436 10.22 12.51 -23.66
N ALA A 437 10.86 12.11 -22.56
CA ALA A 437 10.48 12.53 -21.20
C ALA A 437 11.66 12.48 -20.23
N ASP A 438 11.46 13.04 -19.01
CA ASP A 438 12.45 12.98 -17.93
C ASP A 438 12.57 11.58 -17.34
N ALA A 439 11.46 10.81 -17.37
CA ALA A 439 11.40 9.46 -16.83
C ALA A 439 10.57 8.53 -17.71
N VAL A 440 10.82 7.22 -17.57
CA VAL A 440 10.07 6.15 -18.25
C VAL A 440 9.61 5.12 -17.23
N VAL A 441 8.37 4.66 -17.36
CA VAL A 441 7.86 3.50 -16.61
C VAL A 441 7.42 2.41 -17.58
N VAL A 442 8.07 1.25 -17.49
CA VAL A 442 7.78 0.10 -18.36
C VAL A 442 6.75 -0.80 -17.70
N CYS A 443 5.55 -0.89 -18.30
CA CYS A 443 4.38 -1.62 -17.81
C CYS A 443 3.90 -2.69 -18.82
N CYS A 444 4.81 -3.27 -19.60
CA CYS A 444 4.51 -4.15 -20.76
C CYS A 444 4.39 -5.63 -20.39
N ALA A 445 4.07 -5.96 -19.13
CA ALA A 445 4.00 -7.34 -18.65
C ALA A 445 5.29 -8.13 -18.99
N ALA A 446 5.21 -9.25 -19.71
CA ALA A 446 6.38 -10.06 -20.05
C ALA A 446 7.30 -9.40 -21.11
N ASP A 447 6.77 -8.51 -21.96
CA ASP A 447 7.57 -7.76 -22.92
C ASP A 447 8.48 -6.70 -22.28
N THR A 448 8.31 -6.43 -20.99
CA THR A 448 9.19 -5.55 -20.20
C THR A 448 10.66 -5.94 -20.33
N ALA A 449 10.97 -7.23 -20.31
CA ALA A 449 12.34 -7.73 -20.45
C ALA A 449 13.01 -7.32 -21.77
N ASN A 450 12.23 -7.21 -22.86
CA ASN A 450 12.74 -6.85 -24.19
C ASN A 450 13.18 -5.38 -24.27
N LEU A 451 12.62 -4.51 -23.43
CA LEU A 451 12.92 -3.07 -23.39
C LEU A 451 14.08 -2.72 -22.43
N LEU A 452 14.56 -3.69 -21.66
CA LEU A 452 15.59 -3.50 -20.63
C LEU A 452 16.79 -4.44 -20.87
N PRO A 453 17.54 -4.26 -21.97
CA PRO A 453 18.68 -5.11 -22.28
C PRO A 453 19.72 -5.01 -21.16
N GLY A 454 20.32 -6.15 -20.81
CA GLY A 454 21.28 -6.25 -19.70
C GLY A 454 20.67 -6.41 -18.32
N ILE A 455 19.34 -6.38 -18.19
CA ILE A 455 18.61 -6.68 -16.95
C ILE A 455 17.88 -8.01 -17.13
N GLU A 456 18.40 -9.06 -16.51
CA GLU A 456 17.76 -10.38 -16.57
C GLU A 456 16.55 -10.40 -15.62
N LEU A 457 15.37 -10.08 -16.14
CA LEU A 457 14.09 -10.27 -15.45
C LEU A 457 13.55 -11.66 -15.82
N PRO A 458 13.47 -12.61 -14.88
CA PRO A 458 13.01 -13.99 -15.15
C PRO A 458 11.47 -14.04 -15.25
N LEU A 459 10.92 -13.37 -16.25
CA LEU A 459 9.50 -13.24 -16.48
C LEU A 459 8.97 -14.38 -17.35
N THR A 460 7.87 -14.99 -16.93
CA THR A 460 7.19 -16.05 -17.69
C THR A 460 5.76 -15.62 -18.04
N ARG A 461 5.25 -16.14 -19.16
CA ARG A 461 3.88 -15.95 -19.62
C ARG A 461 3.06 -17.19 -19.31
N TRP A 462 1.92 -16.98 -18.65
CA TRP A 462 0.96 -18.03 -18.37
C TRP A 462 -0.40 -17.64 -18.93
N LYS A 463 -0.92 -18.45 -19.84
CA LYS A 463 -2.24 -18.27 -20.41
C LYS A 463 -3.30 -18.65 -19.39
N GLY A 464 -4.35 -17.86 -19.30
CA GLY A 464 -5.54 -18.15 -18.51
C GLY A 464 -6.76 -17.98 -19.37
N ARG A 465 -7.68 -18.96 -19.32
CA ARG A 465 -8.98 -18.91 -20.00
C ARG A 465 -10.10 -18.99 -18.98
N LEU A 466 -11.12 -18.18 -19.21
CA LEU A 466 -12.41 -18.26 -18.54
C LEU A 466 -13.45 -18.81 -19.50
N SER A 467 -14.35 -19.63 -18.98
CA SER A 467 -15.59 -19.96 -19.67
C SER A 467 -16.66 -18.95 -19.30
N LEU A 468 -17.34 -18.42 -20.29
CA LEU A 468 -18.48 -17.54 -20.11
C LEU A 468 -19.73 -18.38 -20.21
N LEU A 469 -20.61 -18.31 -19.22
CA LEU A 469 -21.84 -19.08 -19.20
C LEU A 469 -22.99 -18.29 -19.82
N CYS A 470 -24.04 -19.01 -20.25
CA CYS A 470 -25.28 -18.39 -20.70
C CYS A 470 -25.93 -17.59 -19.57
N GLU A 471 -26.64 -16.55 -19.94
CA GLU A 471 -27.49 -15.79 -19.02
C GLU A 471 -28.49 -16.75 -18.35
N GLY A 472 -28.63 -16.63 -17.04
CA GLY A 472 -29.48 -17.50 -16.23
C GLY A 472 -28.80 -18.71 -15.57
N ALA A 473 -27.53 -19.01 -15.91
CA ALA A 473 -26.84 -20.19 -15.38
C ALA A 473 -26.51 -20.13 -13.87
N LEU A 474 -26.29 -18.94 -13.30
CA LEU A 474 -25.92 -18.73 -11.89
C LEU A 474 -26.72 -17.58 -11.27
N THR A 475 -28.02 -17.52 -11.51
CA THR A 475 -28.89 -16.41 -11.09
C THR A 475 -28.90 -16.19 -9.58
N ASP A 476 -28.75 -17.27 -8.81
CA ASP A 476 -28.77 -17.19 -7.34
C ASP A 476 -27.40 -16.77 -6.75
N LEU A 477 -26.32 -16.86 -7.54
CA LEU A 477 -25.00 -16.45 -7.07
C LEU A 477 -24.91 -14.92 -6.94
N LYS A 478 -24.59 -14.44 -5.77
CA LYS A 478 -24.34 -13.02 -5.48
C LYS A 478 -22.84 -12.75 -5.45
N GLY A 479 -22.34 -11.98 -6.43
CA GLY A 479 -20.94 -11.55 -6.48
C GLY A 479 -19.97 -12.64 -6.96
N ALA A 480 -18.99 -13.01 -6.14
CA ALA A 480 -17.95 -13.94 -6.51
C ALA A 480 -17.57 -14.93 -5.41
N VAL A 481 -17.19 -16.13 -5.85
CA VAL A 481 -16.63 -17.19 -5.00
C VAL A 481 -15.31 -17.65 -5.60
N THR A 482 -14.31 -17.87 -4.74
CA THR A 482 -13.01 -18.45 -5.11
C THR A 482 -12.77 -19.76 -4.34
N GLY A 483 -11.84 -20.59 -4.83
CA GLY A 483 -11.52 -21.88 -4.23
C GLY A 483 -10.62 -22.69 -5.17
N PRO A 484 -10.98 -23.93 -5.55
CA PRO A 484 -10.30 -24.70 -6.61
C PRO A 484 -10.23 -23.96 -7.94
N GLY A 485 -11.26 -23.17 -8.23
CA GLY A 485 -11.35 -22.17 -9.28
C GLY A 485 -12.02 -20.91 -8.74
N TYR A 486 -12.75 -20.21 -9.60
CA TYR A 486 -13.64 -19.13 -9.19
C TYR A 486 -14.86 -19.01 -10.10
N ALA A 487 -15.94 -18.49 -9.54
CA ALA A 487 -17.15 -18.12 -10.26
C ALA A 487 -17.50 -16.67 -9.94
N ILE A 488 -17.89 -15.91 -10.95
CA ILE A 488 -18.35 -14.53 -10.84
C ILE A 488 -19.73 -14.42 -11.50
N HIS A 489 -20.67 -13.83 -10.78
CA HIS A 489 -21.90 -13.28 -11.34
C HIS A 489 -21.94 -11.79 -11.07
N SER A 490 -21.79 -11.01 -12.13
CA SER A 490 -21.68 -9.56 -12.05
C SER A 490 -23.06 -8.87 -12.15
N PRO A 491 -23.15 -7.59 -11.77
CA PRO A 491 -24.40 -6.83 -11.83
C PRO A 491 -25.02 -6.69 -13.23
N ASP A 492 -24.20 -6.80 -14.26
CA ASP A 492 -24.61 -6.73 -15.67
C ASP A 492 -24.82 -8.12 -16.29
N ASN A 493 -25.11 -9.12 -15.44
CA ASN A 493 -25.38 -10.52 -15.80
C ASN A 493 -24.23 -11.20 -16.59
N TRP A 494 -22.99 -10.67 -16.47
CA TRP A 494 -21.85 -11.38 -16.98
C TRP A 494 -21.42 -12.49 -16.02
N ILE A 495 -21.33 -13.72 -16.53
CA ILE A 495 -21.02 -14.90 -15.74
C ILE A 495 -19.72 -15.49 -16.25
N GLY A 496 -18.69 -15.49 -15.41
CA GLY A 496 -17.36 -16.02 -15.71
C GLY A 496 -16.95 -17.11 -14.74
N VAL A 497 -16.48 -18.24 -15.27
CA VAL A 497 -16.01 -19.40 -14.48
C VAL A 497 -14.61 -19.79 -14.92
N GLY A 498 -13.73 -20.07 -13.98
CA GLY A 498 -12.39 -20.53 -14.31
C GLY A 498 -11.40 -20.48 -13.14
N ALA A 499 -10.13 -20.34 -13.44
CA ALA A 499 -9.54 -20.21 -14.76
C ALA A 499 -8.49 -21.31 -15.01
N THR A 500 -8.23 -21.58 -16.28
CA THR A 500 -7.08 -22.42 -16.64
C THR A 500 -5.77 -21.72 -16.28
N TYR A 501 -4.71 -22.50 -16.16
CA TYR A 501 -3.35 -22.03 -15.96
C TYR A 501 -2.42 -22.83 -16.86
N GLU A 502 -2.08 -22.27 -18.04
CA GLU A 502 -1.40 -22.95 -19.12
C GLU A 502 -0.06 -22.28 -19.40
N SER A 503 1.01 -23.06 -19.61
CA SER A 503 2.25 -22.45 -20.10
C SER A 503 2.05 -21.91 -21.52
N ALA A 504 2.79 -20.88 -21.90
CA ALA A 504 2.71 -20.31 -23.25
C ALA A 504 3.07 -21.35 -24.34
N GLU A 505 3.89 -22.36 -23.98
CA GLU A 505 4.38 -23.38 -24.89
C GLU A 505 3.42 -24.57 -25.05
N LYS A 506 2.63 -24.88 -24.01
CA LYS A 506 1.70 -26.00 -23.99
C LYS A 506 0.29 -25.52 -23.66
N GLN A 507 -0.45 -25.15 -24.71
CA GLN A 507 -1.84 -24.71 -24.60
C GLN A 507 -2.77 -25.90 -24.84
N MET A 508 -3.84 -26.00 -24.03
CA MET A 508 -4.88 -27.01 -24.20
C MET A 508 -5.91 -26.59 -25.27
N PRO A 509 -6.61 -27.52 -25.90
CA PRO A 509 -7.77 -27.20 -26.75
C PRO A 509 -8.84 -26.41 -25.98
N LEU A 510 -9.65 -25.62 -26.70
CA LEU A 510 -10.67 -24.78 -26.07
C LEU A 510 -11.73 -25.62 -25.32
N GLU A 511 -12.17 -26.72 -25.93
CA GLU A 511 -13.14 -27.64 -25.30
C GLU A 511 -12.62 -28.27 -23.99
N GLU A 512 -11.33 -28.60 -23.94
CA GLU A 512 -10.69 -29.08 -22.73
C GLU A 512 -10.63 -28.00 -21.67
N ALA A 513 -10.32 -26.76 -22.07
CA ALA A 513 -10.32 -25.60 -21.18
C ALA A 513 -11.71 -25.35 -20.58
N HIS A 514 -12.77 -25.44 -21.41
CA HIS A 514 -14.16 -25.33 -20.94
C HIS A 514 -14.48 -26.44 -19.94
N ARG A 515 -14.19 -27.69 -20.28
CA ARG A 515 -14.44 -28.83 -19.39
C ARG A 515 -13.75 -28.67 -18.05
N LYS A 516 -12.50 -28.19 -18.05
CA LYS A 516 -11.77 -27.90 -16.81
C LYS A 516 -12.39 -26.78 -16.00
N ASN A 517 -12.79 -25.69 -16.64
CA ASN A 517 -13.43 -24.58 -15.94
C ASN A 517 -14.80 -24.98 -15.35
N LEU A 518 -15.58 -25.76 -16.09
CA LEU A 518 -16.86 -26.28 -15.60
C LEU A 518 -16.69 -27.29 -14.46
N SER A 519 -15.61 -28.11 -14.47
CA SER A 519 -15.30 -28.96 -13.32
C SER A 519 -15.00 -28.14 -12.06
N HIS A 520 -14.36 -26.98 -12.19
CA HIS A 520 -14.19 -26.07 -11.05
C HIS A 520 -15.53 -25.53 -10.53
N LEU A 521 -16.51 -25.31 -11.39
CA LEU A 521 -17.85 -24.88 -10.96
C LEU A 521 -18.54 -25.96 -10.11
N THR A 522 -18.49 -27.24 -10.57
CA THR A 522 -19.06 -28.37 -9.79
C THR A 522 -18.26 -28.66 -8.53
N ASP A 523 -16.94 -28.40 -8.50
CA ASP A 523 -16.15 -28.45 -7.29
C ASP A 523 -16.58 -27.40 -6.25
N LEU A 524 -16.94 -26.20 -6.70
CA LEU A 524 -17.47 -25.14 -5.84
C LEU A 524 -18.91 -25.44 -5.38
N PHE A 525 -19.76 -25.86 -6.32
CA PHE A 525 -21.21 -26.03 -6.14
C PHE A 525 -21.68 -27.37 -6.71
N PRO A 526 -21.65 -28.45 -5.94
CA PRO A 526 -22.01 -29.81 -6.41
C PRO A 526 -23.43 -29.95 -6.95
N GLN A 527 -24.34 -29.05 -6.58
CA GLN A 527 -25.70 -29.00 -7.07
C GLN A 527 -25.83 -28.49 -8.51
N LEU A 528 -24.77 -27.89 -9.07
CA LEU A 528 -24.76 -27.40 -10.45
C LEU A 528 -24.13 -28.45 -11.37
N THR A 529 -24.97 -29.33 -11.92
CA THR A 529 -24.52 -30.46 -12.74
C THR A 529 -24.50 -30.18 -14.25
N GLU A 530 -25.23 -29.18 -14.69
CA GLU A 530 -25.38 -28.81 -16.09
C GLU A 530 -25.15 -27.31 -16.27
N ALA A 531 -24.05 -26.96 -16.89
CA ALA A 531 -23.76 -25.59 -17.33
C ALA A 531 -22.98 -25.65 -18.63
N ASP A 532 -23.44 -24.90 -19.63
CA ASP A 532 -22.78 -24.81 -20.92
C ASP A 532 -22.02 -23.49 -21.07
N ALA A 533 -20.85 -23.59 -21.69
CA ALA A 533 -20.06 -22.41 -22.02
C ALA A 533 -20.59 -21.78 -23.33
N ALA A 534 -21.04 -20.54 -23.23
CA ALA A 534 -21.50 -19.74 -24.38
C ALA A 534 -20.37 -18.97 -25.06
N GLY A 535 -19.20 -18.89 -24.42
CA GLY A 535 -18.06 -18.16 -24.93
C GLY A 535 -16.85 -18.28 -24.01
N PHE A 536 -15.81 -17.52 -24.29
CA PHE A 536 -14.63 -17.51 -23.48
C PHE A 536 -13.96 -16.12 -23.46
N TYR A 537 -13.12 -15.93 -22.44
CA TYR A 537 -12.14 -14.87 -22.38
C TYR A 537 -10.75 -15.49 -22.16
N GLU A 538 -9.72 -14.96 -22.80
CA GLU A 538 -8.35 -15.39 -22.57
C GLU A 538 -7.39 -14.22 -22.39
N GLY A 539 -6.35 -14.43 -21.60
CA GLY A 539 -5.30 -13.45 -21.39
C GLY A 539 -4.01 -14.08 -20.87
N PHE A 540 -2.90 -13.38 -21.06
CA PHE A 540 -1.60 -13.84 -20.57
C PHE A 540 -1.23 -13.11 -19.28
N ARG A 541 -1.01 -13.88 -18.22
CA ARG A 541 -0.43 -13.40 -16.97
C ARG A 541 1.07 -13.36 -17.10
N CYS A 542 1.69 -12.29 -16.60
CA CYS A 542 3.14 -12.19 -16.44
C CYS A 542 3.50 -12.52 -14.99
N VAL A 543 4.41 -13.46 -14.79
CA VAL A 543 4.75 -14.01 -13.48
C VAL A 543 6.27 -14.05 -13.31
N ALA A 544 6.75 -13.62 -12.13
CA ALA A 544 8.12 -13.86 -11.67
C ALA A 544 8.18 -15.19 -10.87
N PRO A 545 9.36 -15.84 -10.74
CA PRO A 545 9.49 -17.14 -10.07
C PRO A 545 8.98 -17.16 -8.62
N ASP A 546 9.16 -16.07 -7.89
CA ASP A 546 8.73 -15.89 -6.50
C ASP A 546 7.25 -15.48 -6.37
N ARG A 547 6.56 -15.28 -7.49
CA ARG A 547 5.14 -14.86 -7.60
C ARG A 547 4.85 -13.50 -6.98
N LEU A 548 5.87 -12.68 -6.72
CA LEU A 548 5.73 -11.29 -6.30
C LEU A 548 5.86 -10.35 -7.52
N PRO A 549 5.22 -9.18 -7.48
CA PRO A 549 5.37 -8.21 -8.56
C PRO A 549 6.80 -7.67 -8.65
N VAL A 550 7.17 -7.13 -9.80
CA VAL A 550 8.44 -6.45 -10.03
C VAL A 550 8.16 -4.96 -10.19
N VAL A 551 8.57 -4.18 -9.17
CA VAL A 551 8.17 -2.78 -9.04
C VAL A 551 9.32 -1.93 -8.53
N GLY A 552 9.60 -0.83 -9.21
CA GLY A 552 10.55 0.17 -8.75
C GLY A 552 11.55 0.61 -9.81
N GLN A 553 12.55 1.37 -9.35
CA GLN A 553 13.61 1.87 -10.20
C GLN A 553 14.46 0.70 -10.72
N VAL A 554 14.74 0.73 -12.01
CA VAL A 554 15.62 -0.23 -12.66
C VAL A 554 17.05 0.01 -12.18
N PRO A 555 17.76 -1.02 -11.67
CA PRO A 555 19.15 -0.88 -11.28
C PRO A 555 20.07 -0.68 -12.49
N ALA A 556 21.19 -0.02 -12.31
CA ALA A 556 22.25 0.04 -13.33
C ALA A 556 22.81 -1.37 -13.58
N ALA A 557 23.01 -1.73 -14.83
CA ALA A 557 23.58 -3.01 -15.26
C ALA A 557 24.49 -2.84 -16.48
N GLU A 558 25.26 -3.88 -16.79
CA GLU A 558 26.02 -3.95 -18.02
C GLU A 558 25.07 -3.86 -19.23
N GLY A 559 25.31 -2.94 -20.16
CA GLY A 559 24.37 -2.61 -21.25
C GLY A 559 23.29 -1.57 -20.89
N PHE A 560 23.12 -1.23 -19.60
CA PHE A 560 22.21 -0.19 -19.13
C PHE A 560 22.83 0.63 -17.97
N PRO A 561 24.03 1.21 -18.15
CA PRO A 561 24.78 1.83 -17.06
C PRO A 561 24.10 3.07 -16.47
N ASN A 562 23.22 3.73 -17.23
CA ASN A 562 22.50 4.95 -16.86
C ASN A 562 20.99 4.71 -16.72
N ALA A 563 20.59 3.78 -15.84
CA ALA A 563 19.18 3.46 -15.57
C ALA A 563 18.43 4.53 -14.75
N THR A 564 19.08 5.64 -14.37
CA THR A 564 18.42 6.71 -13.61
C THR A 564 17.24 7.28 -14.37
N GLY A 565 16.05 7.27 -13.77
CA GLY A 565 14.81 7.76 -14.37
C GLY A 565 14.02 6.70 -15.15
N ILE A 566 14.43 5.42 -15.10
CA ILE A 566 13.65 4.32 -15.64
C ILE A 566 13.12 3.40 -14.52
N TYR A 567 11.86 3.02 -14.63
CA TYR A 567 11.14 2.23 -13.64
C TYR A 567 10.39 1.10 -14.32
N VAL A 568 10.03 0.08 -13.53
CA VAL A 568 9.21 -1.04 -14.00
C VAL A 568 8.02 -1.28 -13.09
N SER A 569 6.91 -1.72 -13.69
CA SER A 569 5.71 -2.19 -13.02
C SER A 569 5.16 -3.39 -13.76
N CYS A 570 5.60 -4.59 -13.41
CA CYS A 570 5.23 -5.82 -14.13
C CYS A 570 5.16 -7.04 -13.19
N ALA A 571 5.00 -8.23 -13.74
CA ALA A 571 4.89 -9.50 -13.02
C ALA A 571 3.73 -9.58 -12.01
N MET A 572 2.62 -8.91 -12.29
CA MET A 572 1.45 -8.88 -11.39
C MET A 572 0.75 -10.24 -11.24
N GLY A 573 1.05 -11.22 -12.08
CA GLY A 573 0.45 -12.55 -12.08
C GLY A 573 -1.07 -12.49 -12.23
N SER A 574 -1.77 -13.27 -11.40
CA SER A 574 -3.25 -13.25 -11.32
C SER A 574 -3.79 -12.22 -10.30
N ARG A 575 -2.96 -11.33 -9.78
CA ARG A 575 -3.31 -10.37 -8.72
C ARG A 575 -3.12 -8.92 -9.16
N GLY A 576 -3.16 -8.68 -10.47
CA GLY A 576 -2.99 -7.35 -11.05
C GLY A 576 -3.99 -6.33 -10.50
N THR A 577 -5.21 -6.75 -10.22
CA THR A 577 -6.26 -5.92 -9.60
C THR A 577 -5.87 -5.39 -8.22
N VAL A 578 -5.12 -6.15 -7.43
CA VAL A 578 -4.71 -5.78 -6.07
C VAL A 578 -3.35 -5.09 -6.05
N PHE A 579 -2.41 -5.51 -6.93
CA PHE A 579 -1.05 -4.97 -6.90
C PHE A 579 -0.87 -3.64 -7.62
N ASN A 580 -1.75 -3.29 -8.58
CA ASN A 580 -1.50 -2.15 -9.47
C ASN A 580 -1.46 -0.81 -8.73
N GLU A 581 -2.35 -0.57 -7.75
CA GLU A 581 -2.35 0.67 -6.95
C GLU A 581 -1.10 0.79 -6.07
N LEU A 582 -0.77 -0.29 -5.36
CA LEU A 582 0.44 -0.35 -4.55
C LEU A 582 1.69 -0.07 -5.39
N ALA A 583 1.80 -0.71 -6.56
CA ALA A 583 2.91 -0.53 -7.48
C ALA A 583 3.03 0.91 -7.99
N ALA A 584 1.92 1.52 -8.38
CA ALA A 584 1.88 2.89 -8.86
C ALA A 584 2.31 3.89 -7.77
N LYS A 585 1.80 3.72 -6.53
CA LYS A 585 2.17 4.57 -5.39
C LYS A 585 3.65 4.42 -5.01
N VAL A 586 4.21 3.21 -5.07
CA VAL A 586 5.64 2.96 -4.84
C VAL A 586 6.50 3.67 -5.88
N ILE A 587 6.18 3.52 -7.18
CA ILE A 587 6.94 4.16 -8.27
C ILE A 587 6.86 5.69 -8.14
N ALA A 588 5.66 6.23 -7.95
CA ALA A 588 5.47 7.65 -7.80
C ALA A 588 6.24 8.21 -6.58
N ALA A 589 6.21 7.51 -5.44
CA ALA A 589 6.98 7.91 -4.26
C ALA A 589 8.49 7.93 -4.54
N GLN A 590 9.04 6.94 -5.25
CA GLN A 590 10.44 6.92 -5.67
C GLN A 590 10.78 8.08 -6.61
N MET A 591 9.92 8.37 -7.60
CA MET A 591 10.14 9.43 -8.59
C MET A 591 10.08 10.84 -7.99
N PHE A 592 9.24 11.04 -6.98
CA PHE A 592 8.99 12.35 -6.36
C PHE A 592 9.69 12.53 -5.00
N ASN A 593 10.56 11.60 -4.60
CA ASN A 593 11.26 11.60 -3.30
C ASN A 593 10.30 11.69 -2.09
N GLU A 594 9.15 11.03 -2.19
CA GLU A 594 8.16 10.93 -1.12
C GLU A 594 8.43 9.70 -0.23
N PRO A 595 7.95 9.66 1.02
CA PRO A 595 7.93 8.44 1.81
C PRO A 595 7.18 7.32 1.09
N ILE A 596 7.79 6.13 1.04
CA ILE A 596 7.20 4.99 0.32
C ILE A 596 6.17 4.31 1.21
N PRO A 597 4.94 4.08 0.73
CA PRO A 597 3.85 3.51 1.54
C PRO A 597 4.01 2.00 1.71
N LEU A 598 5.20 1.54 2.06
CA LEU A 598 5.52 0.13 2.13
C LEU A 598 6.65 -0.11 3.12
N GLU A 599 6.55 -1.20 3.85
CA GLU A 599 7.61 -1.65 4.74
C GLU A 599 8.89 -1.97 3.95
N ALA A 600 10.05 -1.58 4.48
CA ALA A 600 11.33 -1.70 3.79
C ALA A 600 11.69 -3.14 3.36
N ASP A 601 11.24 -4.16 4.10
CA ASP A 601 11.44 -5.57 3.72
C ASP A 601 10.55 -5.99 2.54
N LEU A 602 9.31 -5.50 2.49
CA LEU A 602 8.41 -5.72 1.36
C LEU A 602 8.87 -4.96 0.12
N LEU A 603 9.37 -3.74 0.29
CA LEU A 603 9.94 -2.97 -0.81
C LEU A 603 11.12 -3.71 -1.46
N ARG A 604 12.03 -4.28 -0.64
CA ARG A 604 13.11 -5.13 -1.17
C ARG A 604 12.60 -6.39 -1.86
N ALA A 605 11.47 -6.95 -1.39
CA ALA A 605 10.88 -8.16 -1.96
C ALA A 605 10.27 -7.95 -3.36
N ILE A 606 9.89 -6.70 -3.72
CA ILE A 606 9.34 -6.38 -5.04
C ILE A 606 10.33 -5.63 -5.95
N ASP A 607 11.49 -5.24 -5.41
CA ASP A 607 12.52 -4.49 -6.13
C ASP A 607 13.07 -5.29 -7.33
N PRO A 608 13.20 -4.68 -8.53
CA PRO A 608 13.73 -5.37 -9.70
C PRO A 608 15.17 -5.86 -9.49
N GLY A 609 15.97 -5.19 -8.67
CA GLY A 609 17.35 -5.58 -8.35
C GLY A 609 17.47 -6.89 -7.56
N ARG A 610 16.37 -7.44 -7.03
CA ARG A 610 16.38 -8.71 -6.30
C ARG A 610 16.79 -9.91 -7.16
N PHE A 611 16.71 -9.79 -8.48
CA PHE A 611 17.12 -10.80 -9.44
C PHE A 611 18.56 -10.62 -9.95
N LEU A 612 19.19 -9.49 -9.67
CA LEU A 612 20.59 -9.32 -10.04
C LEU A 612 21.48 -10.26 -9.21
N LYS A 613 22.39 -10.96 -9.88
CA LYS A 613 23.43 -11.72 -9.20
C LYS A 613 24.24 -10.77 -8.34
N LYS A 614 24.33 -11.00 -7.03
CA LYS A 614 25.27 -10.25 -6.20
C LYS A 614 26.65 -10.46 -6.81
N PRO A 615 27.45 -9.42 -7.03
CA PRO A 615 28.85 -9.61 -7.37
C PRO A 615 29.48 -10.50 -6.29
N ARG A 616 30.16 -11.57 -6.73
CA ARG A 616 30.87 -12.51 -5.86
C ARG A 616 32.01 -11.82 -5.13
#